data_d4f9cb4e0cf7e57059b91efc6070acf6
#
_entry.id   d4f9cb4e0cf7e57059b91efc6070acf6
#
_cell.length_a   1.000
_cell.length_b   1.000
_cell.length_c   1.000
_cell.angle_alpha   90.00
_cell.angle_beta   90.00
_cell.angle_gamma   90.00
#
_symmetry.space_group_name_H-M   'P 1'
#
loop_
_entity.id
_entity.type
_entity.pdbx_description
1 polymer ?
#
loop_
_entity_poly.entity_id
_entity_poly.type
_entity_poly.pdbx_seq_one_letter_code
_entity_poly.pdbx_strand_id
1 'polypeptide(L)'
;MGLLNFALSGNYKRYYDDLKELSKTNKKSAFLMFIDTAISTVFFGSGLQDYLNYRFYEKSFRERRKYATIGVQAKAYKTLANIEYAPFFSNKVNFHKNFSKFTKRDFLSPDDTYENFLKFIEKHKEFVMKPQVGLGGSDVIKVKANEIVNKEEFFKSIKEKKCFIEELVIQDDTWGALSPNSINTLRVMTGAVNRKIKNYICRCKNWFSEKLLQIISIKVEKEY
;
A
#
# COMPACT_ATOMS: atom_id res chain seq x y z
N MET A 1 -1.69 -18.70 -8.41
CA MET A 1 -3.12 -18.37 -8.26
C MET A 1 -3.66 -18.02 -9.64
N GLY A 2 -4.58 -18.79 -10.18
CA GLY A 2 -5.14 -18.54 -11.51
C GLY A 2 -6.09 -17.34 -11.50
N LEU A 3 -6.30 -16.71 -12.64
CA LEU A 3 -7.25 -15.61 -12.87
C LEU A 3 -8.67 -15.94 -12.33
N LEU A 4 -9.08 -17.21 -12.38
CA LEU A 4 -10.34 -17.68 -11.84
C LEU A 4 -10.42 -17.56 -10.30
N ASN A 5 -9.36 -17.92 -9.57
CA ASN A 5 -9.35 -17.82 -8.10
C ASN A 5 -9.33 -16.37 -7.64
N PHE A 6 -8.70 -15.48 -8.41
CA PHE A 6 -8.75 -14.04 -8.15
C PHE A 6 -10.15 -13.48 -8.41
N ALA A 7 -10.82 -13.93 -9.45
CA ALA A 7 -12.20 -13.55 -9.73
C ALA A 7 -13.16 -14.02 -8.63
N LEU A 8 -12.97 -15.22 -8.08
CA LEU A 8 -13.87 -15.81 -7.08
C LEU A 8 -13.68 -15.25 -5.64
N SER A 9 -12.57 -14.57 -5.35
CA SER A 9 -12.27 -14.01 -4.02
C SER A 9 -12.85 -12.61 -3.77
N GLY A 10 -13.49 -12.01 -4.76
CA GLY A 10 -14.04 -10.66 -4.67
C GLY A 10 -15.37 -10.58 -3.91
N ASN A 11 -15.55 -9.55 -3.09
CA ASN A 11 -16.85 -9.24 -2.51
C ASN A 11 -17.73 -8.56 -3.56
N TYR A 12 -18.34 -9.37 -4.43
CA TYR A 12 -19.15 -8.90 -5.56
C TYR A 12 -20.40 -8.13 -5.15
N LYS A 13 -20.98 -8.45 -3.98
CA LYS A 13 -22.14 -7.72 -3.47
C LYS A 13 -21.77 -6.27 -3.17
N ARG A 14 -20.72 -6.06 -2.39
CA ARG A 14 -20.20 -4.72 -2.08
C ARG A 14 -19.82 -3.97 -3.34
N TYR A 15 -19.11 -4.64 -4.25
CA TYR A 15 -18.71 -4.05 -5.52
C TYR A 15 -19.92 -3.60 -6.37
N TYR A 16 -20.97 -4.41 -6.43
CA TYR A 16 -22.18 -4.04 -7.16
C TYR A 16 -22.92 -2.88 -6.50
N ASP A 17 -22.89 -2.77 -5.19
CA ASP A 17 -23.43 -1.64 -4.46
C ASP A 17 -22.63 -0.36 -4.75
N ASP A 18 -21.29 -0.43 -4.81
CA ASP A 18 -20.43 0.68 -5.25
C ASP A 18 -20.78 1.12 -6.69
N LEU A 19 -21.03 0.17 -7.59
CA LEU A 19 -21.49 0.47 -8.96
C LEU A 19 -22.86 1.13 -9.00
N LYS A 20 -23.80 0.75 -8.13
CA LYS A 20 -25.11 1.42 -8.01
C LYS A 20 -24.96 2.86 -7.57
N GLU A 21 -24.14 3.13 -6.56
CA GLU A 21 -23.88 4.52 -6.15
C GLU A 21 -23.26 5.32 -7.29
N LEU A 22 -22.27 4.74 -7.97
CA LEU A 22 -21.63 5.37 -9.12
C LEU A 22 -22.60 5.61 -10.29
N SER A 23 -23.57 4.74 -10.49
CA SER A 23 -24.59 4.87 -11.55
C SER A 23 -25.49 6.09 -11.37
N LYS A 24 -25.72 6.53 -10.13
CA LYS A 24 -26.54 7.73 -9.83
C LYS A 24 -25.91 9.01 -10.39
N THR A 25 -24.58 9.06 -10.45
CA THR A 25 -23.83 10.24 -10.91
C THR A 25 -23.45 10.17 -12.39
N ASN A 26 -23.24 8.97 -12.92
CA ASN A 26 -22.65 8.78 -14.27
C ASN A 26 -23.65 8.48 -15.39
N LYS A 27 -24.94 8.46 -15.13
CA LYS A 27 -26.01 8.13 -16.12
C LYS A 27 -25.82 6.78 -16.83
N LYS A 28 -24.96 5.89 -16.31
CA LYS A 28 -24.71 4.54 -16.82
C LYS A 28 -25.35 3.52 -15.92
N SER A 29 -25.98 2.49 -16.49
CA SER A 29 -26.55 1.40 -15.71
C SER A 29 -25.49 0.63 -14.94
N ALA A 30 -25.71 0.40 -13.65
CA ALA A 30 -24.82 -0.41 -12.78
C ALA A 30 -24.62 -1.83 -13.36
N PHE A 31 -25.67 -2.39 -13.97
CA PHE A 31 -25.61 -3.72 -14.60
C PHE A 31 -24.70 -3.72 -15.84
N LEU A 32 -24.79 -2.69 -16.68
CA LEU A 32 -23.89 -2.56 -17.85
C LEU A 32 -22.44 -2.34 -17.41
N MET A 33 -22.22 -1.54 -16.36
CA MET A 33 -20.87 -1.36 -15.78
C MET A 33 -20.33 -2.66 -15.20
N PHE A 34 -21.17 -3.50 -14.60
CA PHE A 34 -20.76 -4.80 -14.09
C PHE A 34 -20.31 -5.74 -15.22
N ILE A 35 -21.07 -5.79 -16.33
CA ILE A 35 -20.67 -6.54 -17.54
C ILE A 35 -19.37 -5.99 -18.12
N ASP A 36 -19.25 -4.67 -18.22
CA ASP A 36 -18.04 -4.00 -18.75
C ASP A 36 -16.82 -4.26 -17.85
N THR A 37 -17.02 -4.43 -16.54
CA THR A 37 -15.96 -4.88 -15.62
C THR A 37 -15.49 -6.29 -15.96
N ALA A 38 -16.40 -7.22 -16.23
CA ALA A 38 -16.04 -8.59 -16.63
C ALA A 38 -15.25 -8.59 -17.94
N ILE A 39 -15.71 -7.81 -18.93
CA ILE A 39 -14.99 -7.59 -20.19
C ILE A 39 -13.59 -7.03 -19.91
N SER A 40 -13.49 -6.03 -19.05
CA SER A 40 -12.20 -5.41 -18.69
C SER A 40 -11.26 -6.38 -17.99
N THR A 41 -11.79 -7.28 -17.19
CA THR A 41 -10.99 -8.35 -16.54
C THR A 41 -10.38 -9.28 -17.58
N VAL A 42 -11.18 -9.70 -18.56
CA VAL A 42 -10.70 -10.62 -19.61
C VAL A 42 -9.67 -9.96 -20.53
N PHE A 43 -9.95 -8.77 -21.01
CA PHE A 43 -9.13 -8.14 -22.06
C PHE A 43 -7.96 -7.32 -21.53
N PHE A 44 -8.07 -6.79 -20.31
CA PHE A 44 -7.04 -5.90 -19.72
C PHE A 44 -6.45 -6.44 -18.43
N GLY A 45 -6.89 -7.61 -17.92
CA GLY A 45 -6.49 -8.09 -16.61
C GLY A 45 -6.87 -7.14 -15.48
N SER A 46 -7.96 -6.41 -15.64
CA SER A 46 -8.45 -5.44 -14.66
C SER A 46 -9.09 -6.15 -13.48
N GLY A 47 -8.67 -5.80 -12.26
CA GLY A 47 -9.43 -6.17 -11.06
C GLY A 47 -10.66 -5.28 -10.88
N LEU A 48 -11.57 -5.69 -9.97
CA LEU A 48 -12.76 -4.90 -9.64
C LEU A 48 -12.39 -3.47 -9.23
N GLN A 49 -11.38 -3.35 -8.38
CA GLN A 49 -10.91 -2.05 -7.89
C GLN A 49 -10.20 -1.22 -8.97
N ASP A 50 -9.51 -1.87 -9.92
CA ASP A 50 -8.90 -1.16 -11.04
C ASP A 50 -9.95 -0.47 -11.92
N TYR A 51 -11.07 -1.16 -12.17
CA TYR A 51 -12.16 -0.62 -12.96
C TYR A 51 -12.70 0.69 -12.38
N LEU A 52 -12.88 0.73 -11.05
CA LEU A 52 -13.33 1.92 -10.33
C LEU A 52 -12.22 2.99 -10.28
N ASN A 53 -11.03 2.63 -9.82
CA ASN A 53 -9.94 3.57 -9.60
C ASN A 53 -9.44 4.23 -10.87
N TYR A 54 -9.42 3.50 -11.98
CA TYR A 54 -9.01 4.04 -13.28
C TYR A 54 -10.19 4.62 -14.08
N ARG A 55 -11.40 4.59 -13.52
CA ARG A 55 -12.63 5.08 -14.14
C ARG A 55 -12.81 4.45 -15.54
N PHE A 56 -12.67 3.13 -15.65
CA PHE A 56 -12.76 2.43 -16.92
C PHE A 56 -14.13 2.60 -17.58
N TYR A 57 -15.18 2.81 -16.81
CA TYR A 57 -16.52 3.13 -17.28
C TYR A 57 -16.60 4.42 -18.15
N GLU A 58 -15.57 5.29 -18.09
CA GLU A 58 -15.49 6.50 -18.92
C GLU A 58 -14.51 6.36 -20.08
N LYS A 59 -13.75 5.28 -20.12
CA LYS A 59 -12.63 5.12 -21.05
C LYS A 59 -12.96 4.20 -22.20
N SER A 60 -12.49 4.58 -23.39
CA SER A 60 -12.51 3.73 -24.56
C SER A 60 -11.60 2.51 -24.38
N PHE A 61 -11.85 1.48 -25.17
CA PHE A 61 -11.05 0.25 -25.18
C PHE A 61 -9.56 0.51 -25.45
N ARG A 62 -9.25 1.50 -26.28
CA ARG A 62 -7.87 1.91 -26.61
C ARG A 62 -7.19 2.59 -25.42
N GLU A 63 -7.90 3.42 -24.69
CA GLU A 63 -7.35 4.10 -23.50
C GLU A 63 -7.07 3.14 -22.38
N ARG A 64 -7.94 2.14 -22.13
CA ARG A 64 -7.76 1.14 -21.06
C ARG A 64 -6.44 0.37 -21.19
N ARG A 65 -5.93 0.17 -22.43
CA ARG A 65 -4.64 -0.51 -22.68
C ARG A 65 -3.43 0.25 -22.13
N LYS A 66 -3.57 1.52 -21.80
CA LYS A 66 -2.49 2.36 -21.26
C LYS A 66 -2.32 2.22 -19.75
N TYR A 67 -3.21 1.48 -19.09
CA TYR A 67 -3.19 1.35 -17.63
C TYR A 67 -2.52 0.06 -17.18
N ALA A 68 -1.70 0.19 -16.14
CA ALA A 68 -1.07 -0.96 -15.48
C ALA A 68 -2.06 -1.58 -14.47
N THR A 69 -2.99 -2.38 -14.98
CA THR A 69 -3.94 -3.13 -14.17
C THR A 69 -3.25 -4.18 -13.31
N ILE A 70 -3.96 -4.73 -12.32
CA ILE A 70 -3.40 -5.75 -11.43
C ILE A 70 -2.87 -6.97 -12.20
N GLY A 71 -3.53 -7.36 -13.30
CA GLY A 71 -3.07 -8.46 -14.16
C GLY A 71 -1.77 -8.13 -14.91
N VAL A 72 -1.64 -6.89 -15.40
CA VAL A 72 -0.40 -6.40 -16.03
C VAL A 72 0.72 -6.32 -14.99
N GLN A 73 0.44 -5.78 -13.80
CA GLN A 73 1.40 -5.71 -12.71
C GLN A 73 1.85 -7.10 -12.26
N ALA A 74 0.93 -8.05 -12.11
CA ALA A 74 1.26 -9.43 -11.74
C ALA A 74 2.13 -10.12 -12.78
N LYS A 75 1.87 -9.88 -14.07
CA LYS A 75 2.71 -10.39 -15.16
C LYS A 75 4.11 -9.77 -15.13
N ALA A 76 4.19 -8.45 -14.98
CA ALA A 76 5.46 -7.74 -14.87
C ALA A 76 6.27 -8.23 -13.64
N TYR A 77 5.62 -8.40 -12.50
CA TYR A 77 6.26 -8.91 -11.30
C TYR A 77 6.85 -10.31 -11.51
N LYS A 78 6.09 -11.23 -12.11
CA LYS A 78 6.57 -12.58 -12.41
C LYS A 78 7.76 -12.61 -13.38
N THR A 79 7.84 -11.63 -14.27
CA THR A 79 8.87 -11.59 -15.31
C THR A 79 10.12 -10.84 -14.87
N LEU A 80 9.95 -9.77 -14.07
CA LEU A 80 11.01 -8.82 -13.75
C LEU A 80 11.54 -8.93 -12.32
N ALA A 81 10.71 -9.43 -11.39
CA ALA A 81 11.13 -9.53 -9.99
C ALA A 81 11.92 -10.81 -9.74
N ASN A 82 13.04 -10.69 -9.02
CA ASN A 82 13.68 -11.86 -8.45
C ASN A 82 12.88 -12.29 -7.21
N ILE A 83 12.10 -13.36 -7.36
CA ILE A 83 11.17 -13.88 -6.33
C ILE A 83 11.91 -14.32 -5.06
N GLU A 84 13.18 -14.73 -5.17
CA GLU A 84 14.00 -15.13 -4.03
C GLU A 84 14.15 -14.00 -2.99
N TYR A 85 14.14 -12.74 -3.44
CA TYR A 85 14.21 -11.58 -2.55
C TYR A 85 12.84 -11.13 -2.01
N ALA A 86 11.73 -11.71 -2.46
CA ALA A 86 10.40 -11.31 -2.02
C ALA A 86 10.21 -11.43 -0.48
N PRO A 87 10.65 -12.52 0.19
CA PRO A 87 10.57 -12.64 1.65
C PRO A 87 11.35 -11.55 2.39
N PHE A 88 12.47 -11.11 1.81
CA PHE A 88 13.31 -10.06 2.35
C PHE A 88 12.58 -8.72 2.42
N PHE A 89 11.83 -8.37 1.38
CA PHE A 89 11.04 -7.14 1.33
C PHE A 89 9.69 -7.25 2.06
N SER A 90 9.14 -8.46 2.21
CA SER A 90 7.85 -8.66 2.87
C SER A 90 7.95 -8.59 4.40
N ASN A 91 9.11 -8.90 4.97
CA ASN A 91 9.37 -8.75 6.40
C ASN A 91 9.87 -7.33 6.71
N LYS A 92 9.07 -6.56 7.45
CA LYS A 92 9.35 -5.16 7.76
C LYS A 92 10.61 -4.97 8.62
N VAL A 93 10.92 -5.91 9.51
CA VAL A 93 12.15 -5.88 10.32
C VAL A 93 13.37 -6.04 9.43
N ASN A 94 13.36 -7.03 8.52
CA ASN A 94 14.45 -7.22 7.57
C ASN A 94 14.63 -5.99 6.68
N PHE A 95 13.51 -5.40 6.23
CA PHE A 95 13.54 -4.17 5.46
C PHE A 95 14.20 -3.03 6.24
N HIS A 96 13.79 -2.78 7.48
CA HIS A 96 14.40 -1.74 8.32
C HIS A 96 15.90 -1.98 8.57
N LYS A 97 16.30 -3.20 8.90
CA LYS A 97 17.72 -3.56 9.11
C LYS A 97 18.60 -3.25 7.90
N ASN A 98 18.11 -3.58 6.70
CA ASN A 98 18.90 -3.45 5.48
C ASN A 98 18.81 -2.07 4.82
N PHE A 99 17.73 -1.34 5.07
CA PHE A 99 17.48 -0.02 4.50
C PHE A 99 17.45 1.12 5.55
N SER A 100 18.04 0.91 6.73
CA SER A 100 18.09 1.89 7.82
C SER A 100 18.61 3.25 7.37
N LYS A 101 19.61 3.26 6.47
CA LYS A 101 20.16 4.48 5.87
C LYS A 101 19.10 5.35 5.17
N PHE A 102 18.04 4.72 4.64
CA PHE A 102 16.98 5.40 3.92
C PHE A 102 15.74 5.62 4.78
N THR A 103 15.39 4.68 5.64
CA THR A 103 14.23 4.80 6.52
C THR A 103 14.44 5.85 7.60
N LYS A 104 15.68 5.96 8.12
CA LYS A 104 16.10 6.93 9.15
C LYS A 104 15.16 6.99 10.35
N ARG A 105 14.52 5.89 10.69
CA ARG A 105 13.58 5.77 11.79
C ARG A 105 14.06 4.74 12.80
N ASP A 106 13.91 5.07 14.07
CA ASP A 106 14.14 4.12 15.14
C ASP A 106 13.06 3.04 15.10
N PHE A 107 13.48 1.81 15.31
CA PHE A 107 12.59 0.68 15.43
C PHE A 107 13.14 -0.34 16.40
N LEU A 108 12.26 -1.19 16.92
CA LEU A 108 12.62 -2.31 17.78
C LEU A 108 11.94 -3.58 17.25
N SER A 109 12.79 -4.59 17.06
CA SER A 109 12.37 -5.92 16.62
C SER A 109 11.75 -6.70 17.80
N PRO A 110 10.84 -7.65 17.57
CA PRO A 110 10.40 -8.58 18.63
C PRO A 110 11.52 -9.45 19.19
N ASP A 111 12.65 -9.57 18.48
CA ASP A 111 13.84 -10.32 18.95
C ASP A 111 14.74 -9.50 19.88
N ASP A 112 14.46 -8.21 20.04
CA ASP A 112 15.22 -7.32 20.89
C ASP A 112 15.05 -7.64 22.39
N THR A 113 15.88 -6.99 23.23
CA THR A 113 15.85 -7.16 24.67
C THR A 113 14.82 -6.24 25.33
N TYR A 114 14.39 -6.61 26.53
CA TYR A 114 13.51 -5.76 27.34
C TYR A 114 14.17 -4.42 27.70
N GLU A 115 15.48 -4.41 27.92
CA GLU A 115 16.23 -3.19 28.17
C GLU A 115 16.17 -2.21 26.98
N ASN A 116 16.33 -2.73 25.76
CA ASN A 116 16.20 -1.92 24.55
C ASN A 116 14.78 -1.39 24.37
N PHE A 117 13.77 -2.19 24.74
CA PHE A 117 12.37 -1.74 24.74
C PHE A 117 12.15 -0.58 25.71
N LEU A 118 12.70 -0.67 26.93
CA LEU A 118 12.59 0.43 27.90
C LEU A 118 13.23 1.72 27.38
N LYS A 119 14.43 1.64 26.80
CA LYS A 119 15.12 2.77 26.18
C LYS A 119 14.29 3.37 25.03
N PHE A 120 13.67 2.50 24.21
CA PHE A 120 12.84 2.93 23.10
C PHE A 120 11.62 3.74 23.57
N ILE A 121 10.85 3.22 24.53
CA ILE A 121 9.64 3.92 25.04
C ILE A 121 9.96 5.15 25.88
N GLU A 122 11.15 5.24 26.46
CA GLU A 122 11.63 6.44 27.11
C GLU A 122 11.89 7.57 26.10
N LYS A 123 12.51 7.22 24.98
CA LYS A 123 12.82 8.15 23.88
C LYS A 123 11.58 8.53 23.10
N HIS A 124 10.71 7.58 22.77
CA HIS A 124 9.53 7.77 21.93
C HIS A 124 8.25 7.67 22.75
N LYS A 125 7.64 8.82 23.07
CA LYS A 125 6.40 8.88 23.87
C LYS A 125 5.18 8.34 23.12
N GLU A 126 5.20 8.40 21.81
CA GLU A 126 4.23 7.80 20.90
C GLU A 126 4.96 7.01 19.82
N PHE A 127 4.43 5.86 19.48
CA PHE A 127 5.00 4.97 18.48
C PHE A 127 3.90 4.12 17.83
N VAL A 128 4.25 3.39 16.79
CA VAL A 128 3.34 2.45 16.13
C VAL A 128 3.82 1.02 16.29
N MET A 129 2.87 0.13 16.56
CA MET A 129 3.09 -1.32 16.60
C MET A 129 2.47 -1.94 15.35
N LYS A 130 3.20 -2.83 14.69
CA LYS A 130 2.80 -3.47 13.42
C LYS A 130 3.26 -4.93 13.40
N PRO A 131 2.51 -5.86 12.77
CA PRO A 131 3.01 -7.19 12.46
C PRO A 131 4.25 -7.10 11.54
N GLN A 132 5.23 -7.97 11.74
CA GLN A 132 6.42 -8.05 10.87
C GLN A 132 6.03 -8.31 9.40
N VAL A 133 5.03 -9.15 9.18
CA VAL A 133 4.51 -9.49 7.86
C VAL A 133 3.03 -9.11 7.82
N GLY A 134 2.61 -8.49 6.74
CA GLY A 134 1.21 -8.07 6.54
C GLY A 134 1.12 -6.91 5.56
N LEU A 135 -0.06 -6.77 4.96
CA LEU A 135 -0.39 -5.77 3.96
C LEU A 135 -1.63 -4.98 4.38
N GLY A 136 -1.78 -3.77 3.84
CA GLY A 136 -3.02 -3.01 3.97
C GLY A 136 -3.13 -2.08 5.17
N GLY A 137 -2.27 -2.22 6.20
CA GLY A 137 -2.26 -1.31 7.36
C GLY A 137 -3.39 -1.52 8.37
N SER A 138 -4.20 -2.59 8.24
CA SER A 138 -5.31 -2.92 9.15
C SER A 138 -4.87 -3.19 10.58
N ASP A 139 -3.65 -3.68 10.74
CA ASP A 139 -3.12 -4.13 12.03
C ASP A 139 -2.06 -3.16 12.59
N VAL A 140 -2.12 -1.91 12.19
CA VAL A 140 -1.23 -0.85 12.70
C VAL A 140 -1.89 -0.19 13.89
N ILE A 141 -1.26 -0.27 15.04
CA ILE A 141 -1.77 0.29 16.31
C ILE A 141 -0.86 1.43 16.74
N LYS A 142 -1.43 2.62 16.96
CA LYS A 142 -0.73 3.71 17.60
C LYS A 142 -0.76 3.49 19.12
N VAL A 143 0.39 3.59 19.74
CA VAL A 143 0.59 3.35 21.19
C VAL A 143 1.19 4.59 21.81
N LYS A 144 0.70 4.97 22.99
CA LYS A 144 1.33 5.97 23.85
C LYS A 144 2.04 5.27 25.00
N ALA A 145 3.30 5.60 25.20
CA ALA A 145 4.14 4.96 26.21
C ALA A 145 3.60 5.08 27.63
N ASN A 146 2.93 6.21 27.94
CA ASN A 146 2.33 6.47 29.26
C ASN A 146 1.02 5.70 29.50
N GLU A 147 0.41 5.14 28.48
CA GLU A 147 -0.80 4.31 28.60
C GLU A 147 -0.47 2.83 28.80
N ILE A 148 0.81 2.45 28.76
CA ILE A 148 1.25 1.07 29.00
C ILE A 148 1.28 0.81 30.52
N VAL A 149 0.27 0.10 31.02
CA VAL A 149 0.12 -0.21 32.44
C VAL A 149 1.20 -1.20 32.90
N ASN A 150 1.39 -2.29 32.16
CA ASN A 150 2.40 -3.32 32.45
C ASN A 150 3.37 -3.43 31.25
N LYS A 151 4.57 -2.89 31.42
CA LYS A 151 5.59 -2.84 30.38
C LYS A 151 6.14 -4.22 30.01
N GLU A 152 6.28 -5.12 31.00
CA GLU A 152 6.78 -6.49 30.76
C GLU A 152 5.78 -7.30 29.94
N GLU A 153 4.52 -7.26 30.34
CA GLU A 153 3.44 -7.95 29.63
C GLU A 153 3.26 -7.41 28.22
N PHE A 154 3.33 -6.08 28.06
CA PHE A 154 3.27 -5.45 26.74
C PHE A 154 4.44 -5.93 25.86
N PHE A 155 5.67 -5.95 26.38
CA PHE A 155 6.82 -6.45 25.64
C PHE A 155 6.69 -7.92 25.26
N LYS A 156 6.17 -8.75 26.18
CA LYS A 156 5.87 -10.16 25.92
C LYS A 156 4.85 -10.29 24.76
N SER A 157 3.81 -9.45 24.75
CA SER A 157 2.81 -9.44 23.68
C SER A 157 3.38 -9.06 22.30
N ILE A 158 4.40 -8.17 22.24
CA ILE A 158 5.12 -7.84 21.00
C ILE A 158 5.80 -9.09 20.43
N LYS A 159 6.45 -9.88 21.30
CA LYS A 159 7.13 -11.13 20.89
C LYS A 159 6.15 -12.19 20.41
N GLU A 160 5.12 -12.47 21.20
CA GLU A 160 4.11 -13.48 20.90
C GLU A 160 3.37 -13.21 19.58
N LYS A 161 2.99 -11.95 19.36
CA LYS A 161 2.31 -11.51 18.14
C LYS A 161 3.26 -11.28 16.96
N LYS A 162 4.56 -11.48 17.14
CA LYS A 162 5.59 -11.19 16.13
C LYS A 162 5.43 -9.79 15.54
N CYS A 163 5.16 -8.81 16.39
CA CYS A 163 5.06 -7.41 16.03
C CYS A 163 6.41 -6.72 16.18
N PHE A 164 6.62 -5.64 15.45
CA PHE A 164 7.69 -4.70 15.73
C PHE A 164 7.10 -3.32 16.03
N ILE A 165 7.87 -2.50 16.70
CA ILE A 165 7.50 -1.12 16.99
C ILE A 165 8.46 -0.18 16.27
N GLU A 166 7.95 0.94 15.80
CA GLU A 166 8.74 1.99 15.17
C GLU A 166 8.26 3.37 15.62
N GLU A 167 9.15 4.34 15.57
CA GLU A 167 8.80 5.72 15.88
C GLU A 167 7.66 6.24 15.00
N LEU A 168 6.86 7.13 15.55
CA LEU A 168 5.76 7.75 14.83
C LEU A 168 6.31 8.73 13.78
N VAL A 169 5.85 8.61 12.55
CA VAL A 169 6.18 9.56 11.49
C VAL A 169 5.42 10.86 11.72
N ILE A 170 6.16 11.94 11.84
CA ILE A 170 5.60 13.30 11.86
C ILE A 170 5.69 13.86 10.45
N GLN A 171 4.56 14.23 9.87
CA GLN A 171 4.51 14.85 8.55
C GLN A 171 4.86 16.33 8.67
N ASP A 172 5.50 16.85 7.62
CA ASP A 172 5.58 18.29 7.38
C ASP A 172 4.18 18.90 7.26
N ASP A 173 4.00 20.13 7.72
CA ASP A 173 2.70 20.82 7.77
C ASP A 173 2.06 20.94 6.37
N THR A 174 2.86 21.14 5.33
CA THR A 174 2.39 21.24 3.94
C THR A 174 1.73 19.93 3.50
N TRP A 175 2.36 18.79 3.82
CA TRP A 175 1.80 17.47 3.53
C TRP A 175 0.65 17.10 4.47
N GLY A 176 0.77 17.50 5.74
CA GLY A 176 -0.27 17.31 6.75
C GLY A 176 -1.57 17.99 6.39
N ALA A 177 -1.52 19.17 5.77
CA ALA A 177 -2.70 19.92 5.33
C ALA A 177 -3.54 19.16 4.28
N LEU A 178 -2.93 18.29 3.48
CA LEU A 178 -3.65 17.48 2.50
C LEU A 178 -4.52 16.39 3.14
N SER A 179 -4.08 15.84 4.27
CA SER A 179 -4.83 14.84 5.05
C SER A 179 -4.34 14.86 6.51
N PRO A 180 -4.97 15.67 7.39
CA PRO A 180 -4.52 15.82 8.77
C PRO A 180 -4.57 14.54 9.59
N ASN A 181 -5.46 13.63 9.26
CA ASN A 181 -5.73 12.40 10.03
C ASN A 181 -5.00 11.16 9.49
N SER A 182 -4.19 11.30 8.45
CA SER A 182 -3.47 10.17 7.87
C SER A 182 -2.12 10.60 7.29
N ILE A 183 -1.17 9.67 7.27
CA ILE A 183 0.12 9.91 6.65
C ILE A 183 -0.04 9.85 5.13
N ASN A 184 0.29 10.95 4.47
CA ASN A 184 0.36 11.01 3.02
C ASN A 184 1.57 10.24 2.53
N THR A 185 1.39 9.42 1.52
CA THR A 185 2.47 8.60 0.97
C THR A 185 2.61 8.79 -0.52
N LEU A 186 3.85 8.93 -0.96
CA LEU A 186 4.22 8.91 -2.37
C LEU A 186 4.73 7.51 -2.72
N ARG A 187 4.04 6.83 -3.62
CA ARG A 187 4.49 5.52 -4.11
C ARG A 187 5.15 5.67 -5.47
N VAL A 188 6.45 5.43 -5.52
CA VAL A 188 7.23 5.45 -6.74
C VAL A 188 7.46 4.01 -7.20
N MET A 189 7.08 3.72 -8.44
CA MET A 189 7.35 2.43 -9.07
C MET A 189 8.60 2.56 -9.93
N THR A 190 9.62 1.77 -9.65
CA THR A 190 10.88 1.77 -10.37
C THR A 190 11.10 0.42 -11.03
N GLY A 191 11.82 0.42 -12.13
CA GLY A 191 12.28 -0.81 -12.79
C GLY A 191 13.64 -0.61 -13.40
N ALA A 192 14.47 -1.65 -13.38
CA ALA A 192 15.76 -1.65 -14.04
C ALA A 192 15.62 -2.19 -15.46
N VAL A 193 16.01 -1.40 -16.45
CA VAL A 193 16.09 -1.82 -17.86
C VAL A 193 17.48 -1.48 -18.37
N ASN A 194 18.20 -2.50 -18.86
CA ASN A 194 19.59 -2.36 -19.35
C ASN A 194 20.51 -1.67 -18.32
N ARG A 195 20.42 -2.08 -17.04
CA ARG A 195 21.14 -1.52 -15.89
C ARG A 195 20.82 -0.04 -15.57
N LYS A 196 19.87 0.56 -16.25
CA LYS A 196 19.37 1.92 -15.93
C LYS A 196 18.06 1.82 -15.16
N ILE A 197 17.95 2.56 -14.05
CA ILE A 197 16.72 2.65 -13.29
C ILE A 197 15.79 3.63 -13.97
N LYS A 198 14.56 3.18 -14.25
CA LYS A 198 13.48 4.04 -14.79
C LYS A 198 12.36 4.12 -13.77
N ASN A 199 11.84 5.31 -13.57
CA ASN A 199 10.63 5.53 -12.76
C ASN A 199 9.42 5.43 -13.69
N TYR A 200 8.48 4.53 -13.37
CA TYR A 200 7.34 4.28 -14.24
C TYR A 200 6.07 4.99 -13.76
N ILE A 201 5.84 5.05 -12.45
CA ILE A 201 4.61 5.63 -11.89
C ILE A 201 4.90 6.24 -10.53
N CYS A 202 4.35 7.42 -10.30
CA CYS A 202 4.29 8.04 -8.98
C CYS A 202 2.82 8.19 -8.59
N ARG A 203 2.41 7.63 -7.47
CA ARG A 203 1.05 7.73 -6.96
C ARG A 203 1.06 8.31 -5.56
N CYS A 204 0.41 9.47 -5.39
CA CYS A 204 0.06 9.96 -4.06
C CYS A 204 -1.21 9.24 -3.60
N LYS A 205 -1.18 8.66 -2.41
CA LYS A 205 -2.35 8.05 -1.80
C LYS A 205 -2.85 8.99 -0.70
N ASN A 206 -3.94 9.69 -0.98
CA ASN A 206 -4.76 10.36 0.02
C ASN A 206 -5.97 9.48 0.33
N TRP A 207 -6.17 9.13 1.58
CA TRP A 207 -7.21 8.18 1.95
C TRP A 207 -8.60 8.81 2.08
N PHE A 208 -8.75 10.12 2.01
CA PHE A 208 -10.04 10.80 2.28
C PHE A 208 -10.47 11.87 1.28
N SER A 209 -9.81 12.06 0.15
CA SER A 209 -10.30 13.02 -0.85
C SER A 209 -10.36 12.37 -2.22
N GLU A 210 -11.57 12.16 -2.71
CA GLU A 210 -11.87 11.72 -4.07
C GLU A 210 -11.39 12.72 -5.15
N LYS A 211 -10.91 13.89 -4.76
CA LYS A 211 -10.56 15.00 -5.67
C LYS A 211 -9.10 15.09 -6.09
N LEU A 212 -8.18 14.31 -5.51
CA LEU A 212 -6.74 14.42 -5.82
C LEU A 212 -6.10 13.09 -6.21
N LEU A 213 -6.69 12.39 -7.17
CA LEU A 213 -5.98 11.42 -7.98
C LEU A 213 -5.26 12.14 -9.12
N GLN A 214 -4.34 13.03 -8.79
CA GLN A 214 -3.37 13.51 -9.78
C GLN A 214 -2.28 12.45 -9.89
N ILE A 215 -2.28 11.76 -11.01
CA ILE A 215 -1.11 10.99 -11.47
C ILE A 215 -0.06 12.01 -11.85
N ILE A 216 0.83 12.31 -10.91
CA ILE A 216 2.01 13.11 -11.23
C ILE A 216 2.95 12.15 -11.96
N SER A 217 2.97 12.20 -13.27
CA SER A 217 3.98 11.57 -14.09
C SER A 217 5.25 12.42 -13.98
N ILE A 218 6.09 12.15 -13.00
CA ILE A 218 7.41 12.79 -12.91
C ILE A 218 8.35 11.99 -13.81
N LYS A 219 8.65 12.55 -14.97
CA LYS A 219 9.80 12.13 -15.78
C LYS A 219 11.06 12.61 -15.07
N VAL A 220 11.63 11.78 -14.22
CA VAL A 220 12.95 12.06 -13.66
C VAL A 220 13.98 11.35 -14.53
N GLU A 221 14.50 12.04 -15.50
CA GLU A 221 15.73 11.64 -16.18
C GLU A 221 16.89 12.06 -15.27
N LYS A 222 17.41 11.13 -14.49
CA LYS A 222 18.75 11.28 -13.90
C LYS A 222 19.68 10.29 -14.59
N GLU A 223 20.59 10.85 -15.36
CA GLU A 223 21.80 10.14 -15.77
C GLU A 223 22.72 10.00 -14.55
N TYR A 224 23.11 8.78 -14.23
CA TYR A 224 24.22 8.45 -13.34
C TYR A 224 25.29 7.75 -14.16
#